data_3b3fdb9fade74f8fea3b172f6336df23
#
_entry.id   3b3fdb9fade74f8fea3b172f6336df23
#
_cell.length_a   1.000
_cell.length_b   1.000
_cell.length_c   1.000
_cell.angle_alpha   90.00
_cell.angle_beta   90.00
_cell.angle_gamma   90.00
#
_symmetry.space_group_name_H-M   'P 1'
#
loop_
_entity.id
_entity.type
_entity.pdbx_description
1 polymer ?
#
loop_
_entity_poly.entity_id
_entity_poly.type
_entity_poly.pdbx_seq_one_letter_code
_entity_poly.pdbx_strand_id
1 'polypeptide(L)'
;KEFSYLGEQEAKEVIITNTNKIADMVEEGIKPIPEGFYPPKMDNAEEIVRTMTYEKAYRIYGDPLPNIVSARLERELNAIINNGFSVLYLSAQKLVKKSLDNGYLVGSRGSVGSSLVAFMMGITEVNALYPHYICDNPECKHSEFIEREGVGIDLPDKDCPHCGAKLRKD
;
A
#
# COMPACT_ATOMS: atom_id res chain seq x y z
N LYS A 1 -52.41 6.84 7.88
CA LYS A 1 -53.08 6.18 9.04
C LYS A 1 -52.53 6.68 10.39
N GLU A 2 -51.24 6.95 10.48
CA GLU A 2 -50.60 7.29 11.78
C GLU A 2 -50.97 8.69 12.28
N PHE A 3 -51.32 9.61 11.40
CA PHE A 3 -51.73 10.96 11.74
C PHE A 3 -53.26 11.17 11.62
N SER A 4 -54.06 10.09 11.65
CA SER A 4 -55.51 10.17 11.49
C SER A 4 -56.23 10.86 12.65
N TYR A 5 -55.56 11.04 13.76
CA TYR A 5 -56.05 11.82 14.96
C TYR A 5 -55.96 13.33 14.73
N LEU A 6 -55.15 13.77 13.79
CA LEU A 6 -55.14 15.14 13.31
C LEU A 6 -56.21 15.27 12.19
N GLY A 7 -56.90 16.36 12.12
CA GLY A 7 -57.76 16.59 10.96
C GLY A 7 -57.00 16.50 9.63
N GLU A 8 -57.71 16.30 8.50
CA GLU A 8 -57.11 16.14 7.19
C GLU A 8 -56.18 17.29 6.80
N GLN A 9 -56.52 18.50 7.19
CA GLN A 9 -55.77 19.72 6.93
C GLN A 9 -54.45 19.76 7.71
N GLU A 10 -54.51 19.42 8.99
CA GLU A 10 -53.31 19.37 9.85
C GLU A 10 -52.40 18.22 9.47
N ALA A 11 -52.97 17.07 9.14
CA ALA A 11 -52.19 15.93 8.63
C ALA A 11 -51.45 16.29 7.31
N LYS A 12 -52.08 17.00 6.41
CA LYS A 12 -51.46 17.50 5.17
C LYS A 12 -50.36 18.52 5.47
N GLU A 13 -50.57 19.39 6.41
CA GLU A 13 -49.56 20.37 6.81
C GLU A 13 -48.32 19.70 7.39
N VAL A 14 -48.49 18.75 8.27
CA VAL A 14 -47.36 18.03 8.94
C VAL A 14 -46.63 17.17 7.93
N ILE A 15 -47.34 16.41 7.09
CA ILE A 15 -46.75 15.38 6.22
C ILE A 15 -46.15 15.96 4.93
N ILE A 16 -46.79 16.97 4.37
CA ILE A 16 -46.47 17.50 3.04
C ILE A 16 -45.84 18.89 3.15
N THR A 17 -46.57 19.84 3.72
CA THR A 17 -46.19 21.26 3.67
C THR A 17 -44.91 21.51 4.49
N ASN A 18 -44.84 21.01 5.72
CA ASN A 18 -43.70 21.26 6.57
C ASN A 18 -42.48 20.45 6.17
N THR A 19 -42.66 19.23 5.64
CA THR A 19 -41.54 18.44 5.10
C THR A 19 -40.95 19.07 3.85
N ASN A 20 -41.77 19.61 2.96
CA ASN A 20 -41.30 20.36 1.79
C ASN A 20 -40.59 21.65 2.23
N LYS A 21 -41.14 22.41 3.19
CA LYS A 21 -40.45 23.59 3.71
C LYS A 21 -39.07 23.27 4.26
N ILE A 22 -38.91 22.15 4.97
CA ILE A 22 -37.59 21.74 5.48
C ILE A 22 -36.65 21.39 4.33
N ALA A 23 -37.17 20.69 3.31
CA ALA A 23 -36.37 20.39 2.13
C ALA A 23 -35.93 21.66 1.37
N ASP A 24 -36.84 22.65 1.25
CA ASP A 24 -36.55 23.94 0.61
C ASP A 24 -35.54 24.81 1.39
N MET A 25 -35.32 24.52 2.68
CA MET A 25 -34.29 25.19 3.50
C MET A 25 -32.89 24.62 3.28
N VAL A 26 -32.78 23.49 2.60
CA VAL A 26 -31.48 22.88 2.30
C VAL A 26 -30.83 23.66 1.16
N GLU A 27 -29.65 24.20 1.44
CA GLU A 27 -28.84 24.85 0.40
C GLU A 27 -28.14 23.79 -0.45
N GLU A 28 -28.29 23.90 -1.76
CA GLU A 28 -27.58 23.04 -2.71
C GLU A 28 -26.15 23.53 -2.93
N GLY A 29 -25.26 22.58 -3.21
CA GLY A 29 -23.88 22.89 -3.58
C GLY A 29 -22.92 23.19 -2.45
N ILE A 30 -23.34 23.09 -1.20
CA ILE A 30 -22.44 23.19 -0.05
C ILE A 30 -21.53 21.96 -0.03
N LYS A 31 -20.23 22.19 -0.21
CA LYS A 31 -19.20 21.17 -0.10
C LYS A 31 -18.49 21.31 1.25
N PRO A 32 -18.83 20.47 2.25
CA PRO A 32 -18.21 20.55 3.59
C PRO A 32 -16.71 20.22 3.56
N ILE A 33 -16.28 19.48 2.55
CA ILE A 33 -14.87 19.17 2.31
C ILE A 33 -14.43 19.89 1.02
N PRO A 34 -13.42 20.77 1.07
CA PRO A 34 -12.90 21.41 -0.13
C PRO A 34 -12.45 20.38 -1.17
N GLU A 35 -12.62 20.71 -2.46
CA GLU A 35 -12.08 19.88 -3.54
C GLU A 35 -10.56 19.94 -3.53
N GLY A 36 -9.92 18.77 -3.68
CA GLY A 36 -8.48 18.66 -3.76
C GLY A 36 -7.94 17.47 -2.96
N PHE A 37 -6.65 17.26 -3.10
CA PHE A 37 -5.88 16.27 -2.38
C PHE A 37 -4.96 16.96 -1.38
N TYR A 38 -5.13 16.70 -0.09
CA TYR A 38 -4.45 17.38 1.01
C TYR A 38 -3.58 16.40 1.81
N PRO A 39 -2.47 15.90 1.25
CA PRO A 39 -1.56 15.03 1.98
C PRO A 39 -0.86 15.81 3.11
N PRO A 40 -0.45 15.14 4.20
CA PRO A 40 0.40 15.77 5.20
C PRO A 40 1.72 16.22 4.56
N LYS A 41 2.32 17.29 5.10
CA LYS A 41 3.66 17.73 4.67
C LYS A 41 4.71 16.96 5.44
N MET A 42 5.66 16.37 4.72
CA MET A 42 6.83 15.69 5.28
C MET A 42 8.05 16.10 4.47
N ASP A 43 9.02 16.70 5.16
CA ASP A 43 10.26 17.11 4.52
C ASP A 43 11.05 15.90 4.03
N ASN A 44 11.69 16.04 2.88
CA ASN A 44 12.55 15.01 2.26
C ASN A 44 11.87 13.65 2.04
N ALA A 45 10.53 13.59 1.94
CA ALA A 45 9.80 12.32 1.82
C ALA A 45 10.26 11.48 0.61
N GLU A 46 10.57 12.11 -0.50
CA GLU A 46 11.03 11.44 -1.73
C GLU A 46 12.39 10.77 -1.54
N GLU A 47 13.33 11.48 -0.95
CA GLU A 47 14.67 10.96 -0.65
C GLU A 47 14.61 9.82 0.37
N ILE A 48 13.80 9.98 1.42
CA ILE A 48 13.62 8.95 2.45
C ILE A 48 13.02 7.68 1.84
N VAL A 49 11.97 7.79 1.03
CA VAL A 49 11.34 6.65 0.35
C VAL A 49 12.35 5.94 -0.55
N ARG A 50 13.11 6.69 -1.35
CA ARG A 50 14.14 6.13 -2.23
C ARG A 50 15.22 5.41 -1.42
N THR A 51 15.77 6.07 -0.41
CA THR A 51 16.83 5.51 0.44
C THR A 51 16.38 4.22 1.13
N MET A 52 15.24 4.23 1.82
CA MET A 52 14.71 3.05 2.50
C MET A 52 14.47 1.88 1.53
N THR A 53 13.98 2.18 0.33
CA THR A 53 13.71 1.18 -0.71
C THR A 53 15.00 0.49 -1.14
N TYR A 54 16.02 1.27 -1.50
CA TYR A 54 17.29 0.70 -1.98
C TYR A 54 18.11 0.04 -0.87
N GLU A 55 18.12 0.57 0.34
CA GLU A 55 18.81 -0.07 1.49
C GLU A 55 18.30 -1.50 1.73
N LYS A 56 16.97 -1.69 1.71
CA LYS A 56 16.41 -3.05 1.87
C LYS A 56 16.66 -3.92 0.63
N ALA A 57 16.58 -3.35 -0.57
CA ALA A 57 16.86 -4.07 -1.80
C ALA A 57 18.31 -4.61 -1.83
N TYR A 58 19.29 -3.78 -1.52
CA TYR A 58 20.70 -4.20 -1.42
C TYR A 58 20.93 -5.22 -0.32
N ARG A 59 20.25 -5.09 0.81
CA ARG A 59 20.34 -6.06 1.90
C ARG A 59 19.83 -7.43 1.50
N ILE A 60 18.80 -7.51 0.66
CA ILE A 60 18.21 -8.78 0.19
C ILE A 60 19.00 -9.35 -0.96
N TYR A 61 19.23 -8.57 -2.01
CA TYR A 61 19.73 -9.03 -3.31
C TYR A 61 21.22 -8.73 -3.58
N GLY A 62 21.87 -7.93 -2.70
CA GLY A 62 23.26 -7.54 -2.89
C GLY A 62 23.46 -6.34 -3.81
N ASP A 63 24.71 -5.99 -4.05
CA ASP A 63 25.14 -4.94 -4.98
C ASP A 63 26.15 -5.56 -5.98
N PRO A 64 25.88 -5.51 -7.30
CA PRO A 64 24.77 -4.83 -7.96
C PRO A 64 23.44 -5.60 -7.84
N LEU A 65 22.32 -4.84 -7.88
CA LEU A 65 20.98 -5.42 -7.90
C LEU A 65 20.72 -6.18 -9.20
N PRO A 66 20.01 -7.31 -9.19
CA PRO A 66 19.51 -7.94 -10.40
C PRO A 66 18.67 -6.99 -11.24
N ASN A 67 18.79 -7.05 -12.56
CA ASN A 67 18.09 -6.14 -13.48
C ASN A 67 16.56 -6.14 -13.30
N ILE A 68 15.96 -7.29 -13.00
CA ILE A 68 14.52 -7.40 -12.76
C ILE A 68 14.09 -6.61 -11.54
N VAL A 69 14.92 -6.57 -10.49
CA VAL A 69 14.68 -5.82 -9.26
C VAL A 69 14.84 -4.32 -9.51
N SER A 70 15.99 -3.91 -10.06
CA SER A 70 16.30 -2.50 -10.31
C SER A 70 15.31 -1.86 -11.27
N ALA A 71 14.98 -2.49 -12.38
CA ALA A 71 14.02 -1.99 -13.35
C ALA A 71 12.61 -1.86 -12.75
N ARG A 72 12.19 -2.80 -11.91
CA ARG A 72 10.89 -2.73 -11.22
C ARG A 72 10.87 -1.59 -10.20
N LEU A 73 11.91 -1.43 -9.39
CA LEU A 73 12.01 -0.37 -8.40
C LEU A 73 12.02 1.01 -9.05
N GLU A 74 12.82 1.21 -10.10
CA GLU A 74 12.85 2.49 -10.82
C GLU A 74 11.49 2.87 -11.39
N ARG A 75 10.79 1.93 -12.01
CA ARG A 75 9.46 2.17 -12.56
C ARG A 75 8.46 2.59 -11.48
N GLU A 76 8.44 1.89 -10.33
CA GLU A 76 7.51 2.19 -9.26
C GLU A 76 7.88 3.47 -8.53
N LEU A 77 9.15 3.69 -8.20
CA LEU A 77 9.62 4.92 -7.53
C LEU A 77 9.33 6.17 -8.38
N ASN A 78 9.57 6.10 -9.68
CA ASN A 78 9.26 7.22 -10.57
C ASN A 78 7.75 7.52 -10.60
N ALA A 79 6.89 6.50 -10.61
CA ALA A 79 5.45 6.69 -10.55
C ALA A 79 5.01 7.29 -9.20
N ILE A 80 5.56 6.80 -8.08
CA ILE A 80 5.24 7.28 -6.73
C ILE A 80 5.67 8.75 -6.56
N ILE A 81 6.89 9.08 -6.97
CA ILE A 81 7.47 10.42 -6.79
C ILE A 81 6.78 11.43 -7.72
N ASN A 82 6.67 11.11 -9.02
CA ASN A 82 6.09 12.03 -9.99
C ASN A 82 4.61 12.35 -9.73
N ASN A 83 3.88 11.45 -9.08
CA ASN A 83 2.49 11.69 -8.67
C ASN A 83 2.35 12.24 -7.24
N GLY A 84 3.45 12.55 -6.54
CA GLY A 84 3.43 13.13 -5.20
C GLY A 84 2.98 12.17 -4.09
N PHE A 85 3.10 10.84 -4.30
CA PHE A 85 2.66 9.83 -3.35
C PHE A 85 3.72 9.43 -2.31
N SER A 86 4.92 10.00 -2.36
CA SER A 86 6.01 9.70 -1.42
C SER A 86 5.59 9.85 0.04
N VAL A 87 4.84 10.93 0.34
CA VAL A 87 4.34 11.19 1.70
C VAL A 87 3.36 10.11 2.16
N LEU A 88 2.53 9.56 1.27
CA LEU A 88 1.59 8.49 1.61
C LEU A 88 2.33 7.19 1.93
N TYR A 89 3.34 6.83 1.12
CA TYR A 89 4.18 5.66 1.38
C TYR A 89 4.93 5.80 2.70
N LEU A 90 5.51 6.97 2.97
CA LEU A 90 6.21 7.23 4.23
C LEU A 90 5.27 7.21 5.44
N SER A 91 4.05 7.75 5.31
CA SER A 91 3.02 7.69 6.36
C SER A 91 2.61 6.26 6.66
N ALA A 92 2.33 5.46 5.61
CA ALA A 92 1.97 4.06 5.76
C ALA A 92 3.10 3.26 6.43
N GLN A 93 4.35 3.48 6.02
CA GLN A 93 5.52 2.85 6.62
C GLN A 93 5.62 3.15 8.13
N LYS A 94 5.48 4.43 8.51
CA LYS A 94 5.53 4.84 9.93
C LYS A 94 4.40 4.21 10.75
N LEU A 95 3.19 4.13 10.20
CA LEU A 95 2.04 3.52 10.86
C LEU A 95 2.24 2.00 11.06
N VAL A 96 2.65 1.30 10.00
CA VAL A 96 2.94 -0.14 10.06
C VAL A 96 4.04 -0.42 11.06
N LYS A 97 5.17 0.31 10.96
CA LYS A 97 6.29 0.17 11.90
C LYS A 97 5.84 0.39 13.34
N LYS A 98 5.08 1.45 13.61
CA LYS A 98 4.58 1.75 14.96
C LYS A 98 3.66 0.67 15.50
N SER A 99 2.82 0.09 14.65
CA SER A 99 1.95 -1.03 15.02
C SER A 99 2.76 -2.28 15.40
N LEU A 100 3.74 -2.63 14.57
CA LEU A 100 4.63 -3.76 14.84
C LEU A 100 5.47 -3.55 16.10
N ASP A 101 6.03 -2.34 16.30
CA ASP A 101 6.80 -1.98 17.50
C ASP A 101 5.94 -2.07 18.78
N ASN A 102 4.62 -1.93 18.67
CA ASN A 102 3.67 -2.10 19.76
C ASN A 102 3.17 -3.56 19.92
N GLY A 103 3.70 -4.51 19.14
CA GLY A 103 3.35 -5.94 19.19
C GLY A 103 2.06 -6.30 18.44
N TYR A 104 1.51 -5.42 17.62
CA TYR A 104 0.35 -5.72 16.79
C TYR A 104 0.76 -6.29 15.44
N LEU A 105 0.01 -7.28 14.97
CA LEU A 105 0.16 -7.80 13.61
C LEU A 105 -0.47 -6.84 12.60
N VAL A 106 0.22 -6.66 11.48
CA VAL A 106 -0.26 -5.87 10.36
C VAL A 106 -0.28 -6.75 9.12
N GLY A 107 -1.43 -6.85 8.48
CA GLY A 107 -1.61 -7.56 7.22
C GLY A 107 -1.90 -6.60 6.07
N SER A 108 -1.39 -6.94 4.88
CA SER A 108 -1.67 -6.18 3.66
C SER A 108 -3.03 -6.53 3.09
N ARG A 109 -3.71 -5.54 2.54
CA ARG A 109 -4.99 -5.71 1.87
C ARG A 109 -5.02 -4.91 0.56
N GLY A 110 -5.56 -5.50 -0.51
CA GLY A 110 -5.69 -4.85 -1.81
C GLY A 110 -4.39 -4.73 -2.59
N SER A 111 -4.30 -3.75 -3.47
CA SER A 111 -3.23 -3.59 -4.46
C SER A 111 -1.85 -3.26 -3.89
N VAL A 112 -1.74 -2.88 -2.62
CA VAL A 112 -0.43 -2.62 -1.98
C VAL A 112 0.47 -3.85 -1.99
N GLY A 113 -0.11 -5.07 -1.96
CA GLY A 113 0.63 -6.33 -2.07
C GLY A 113 1.32 -6.54 -3.44
N SER A 114 0.98 -5.76 -4.47
CA SER A 114 1.63 -5.80 -5.77
C SER A 114 2.74 -4.75 -5.96
N SER A 115 3.04 -3.96 -4.93
CA SER A 115 4.09 -2.94 -4.96
C SER A 115 5.39 -3.45 -4.36
N LEU A 116 6.43 -3.52 -5.17
CA LEU A 116 7.77 -3.88 -4.71
C LEU A 116 8.36 -2.80 -3.79
N VAL A 117 8.08 -1.53 -4.05
CA VAL A 117 8.49 -0.42 -3.18
C VAL A 117 7.84 -0.55 -1.81
N ALA A 118 6.55 -0.91 -1.72
CA ALA A 118 5.86 -1.13 -0.45
C ALA A 118 6.48 -2.29 0.34
N PHE A 119 6.87 -3.37 -0.33
CA PHE A 119 7.62 -4.49 0.28
C PHE A 119 8.99 -4.02 0.78
N MET A 120 9.75 -3.29 -0.03
CA MET A 120 11.07 -2.77 0.38
C MET A 120 10.98 -1.79 1.54
N MET A 121 9.94 -0.98 1.62
CA MET A 121 9.70 -0.09 2.76
C MET A 121 9.15 -0.79 4.01
N GLY A 122 8.80 -2.07 3.93
CA GLY A 122 8.21 -2.81 5.04
C GLY A 122 6.75 -2.43 5.34
N ILE A 123 6.03 -1.92 4.35
CA ILE A 123 4.60 -1.66 4.42
C ILE A 123 3.80 -2.95 4.25
N THR A 124 4.31 -3.87 3.43
CA THR A 124 3.76 -5.19 3.19
C THR A 124 4.85 -6.27 3.34
N GLU A 125 4.43 -7.49 3.65
CA GLU A 125 5.30 -8.67 3.67
C GLU A 125 5.32 -9.41 2.33
N VAL A 126 4.45 -9.04 1.40
CA VAL A 126 4.32 -9.70 0.09
C VAL A 126 5.37 -9.15 -0.87
N ASN A 127 6.25 -10.02 -1.35
CA ASN A 127 7.16 -9.70 -2.44
C ASN A 127 6.41 -9.77 -3.79
N ALA A 128 6.45 -8.67 -4.54
CA ALA A 128 5.69 -8.51 -5.78
C ALA A 128 6.44 -9.02 -7.04
N LEU A 129 7.57 -9.68 -6.85
CA LEU A 129 8.34 -10.28 -7.94
C LEU A 129 7.85 -11.70 -8.25
N TYR A 130 8.27 -12.24 -9.38
CA TYR A 130 8.05 -13.65 -9.71
C TYR A 130 8.65 -14.57 -8.65
N PRO A 131 8.17 -15.82 -8.52
CA PRO A 131 8.79 -16.81 -7.65
C PRO A 131 10.29 -16.90 -7.88
N HIS A 132 11.08 -16.87 -6.82
CA HIS A 132 12.52 -16.88 -6.95
C HIS A 132 13.22 -17.45 -5.72
N TYR A 133 14.49 -17.79 -5.93
CA TYR A 133 15.39 -18.19 -4.87
C TYR A 133 16.31 -17.04 -4.46
N ILE A 134 16.62 -16.98 -3.18
CA ILE A 134 17.53 -15.99 -2.59
C ILE A 134 18.54 -16.72 -1.70
N CYS A 135 19.80 -16.42 -1.88
CA CYS A 135 20.85 -16.84 -0.96
C CYS A 135 20.99 -15.85 0.20
N ASP A 136 20.70 -16.30 1.41
CA ASP A 136 20.79 -15.44 2.60
C ASP A 136 22.23 -15.26 3.10
N ASN A 137 23.23 -15.94 2.51
CA ASN A 137 24.64 -15.69 2.81
C ASN A 137 25.02 -14.25 2.43
N PRO A 138 25.47 -13.42 3.39
CA PRO A 138 25.78 -12.01 3.16
C PRO A 138 26.82 -11.75 2.07
N GLU A 139 27.76 -12.67 1.91
CA GLU A 139 28.84 -12.55 0.92
C GLU A 139 28.45 -13.08 -0.48
N CYS A 140 27.33 -13.77 -0.59
CA CYS A 140 26.91 -14.39 -1.85
C CYS A 140 25.76 -13.65 -2.52
N LYS A 141 24.64 -13.49 -1.81
CA LYS A 141 23.41 -12.79 -2.29
C LYS A 141 22.91 -13.26 -3.65
N HIS A 142 23.27 -14.47 -4.08
CA HIS A 142 22.77 -15.03 -5.33
C HIS A 142 21.25 -15.10 -5.35
N SER A 143 20.63 -14.71 -6.45
CA SER A 143 19.19 -14.82 -6.67
C SER A 143 18.90 -15.40 -8.06
N GLU A 144 17.85 -16.22 -8.15
CA GLU A 144 17.42 -16.87 -9.39
C GLU A 144 15.91 -16.74 -9.54
N PHE A 145 15.47 -15.97 -10.53
CA PHE A 145 14.06 -15.69 -10.79
C PHE A 145 13.48 -16.71 -11.75
N ILE A 146 12.27 -17.19 -11.43
CA ILE A 146 11.56 -18.21 -12.21
C ILE A 146 10.35 -17.54 -12.87
N GLU A 147 10.47 -17.23 -14.15
CA GLU A 147 9.39 -16.61 -14.94
C GLU A 147 8.30 -17.63 -15.26
N ARG A 148 7.53 -18.00 -14.27
CA ARG A 148 6.35 -18.87 -14.41
C ARG A 148 5.26 -18.47 -13.44
N GLU A 149 4.03 -18.91 -13.70
CA GLU A 149 2.93 -18.83 -12.75
C GLU A 149 3.20 -19.73 -11.53
N GLY A 150 2.76 -19.28 -10.34
CA GLY A 150 2.93 -19.99 -9.08
C GLY A 150 3.40 -19.10 -7.96
N VAL A 151 3.72 -19.71 -6.85
CA VAL A 151 4.23 -19.02 -5.64
C VAL A 151 5.57 -19.61 -5.23
N GLY A 152 6.41 -18.81 -4.60
CA GLY A 152 7.76 -19.21 -4.23
C GLY A 152 7.80 -20.44 -3.32
N ILE A 153 6.84 -20.59 -2.41
CA ILE A 153 6.78 -21.72 -1.48
C ILE A 153 6.67 -23.10 -2.19
N ASP A 154 6.09 -23.14 -3.38
CA ASP A 154 5.92 -24.36 -4.17
C ASP A 154 7.18 -24.73 -4.97
N LEU A 155 8.22 -23.90 -4.94
CA LEU A 155 9.50 -24.22 -5.56
C LEU A 155 10.16 -25.40 -4.81
N PRO A 156 10.85 -26.31 -5.52
CA PRO A 156 11.61 -27.37 -4.86
C PRO A 156 12.76 -26.79 -4.02
N ASP A 157 13.15 -27.50 -2.99
CA ASP A 157 14.34 -27.12 -2.21
C ASP A 157 15.60 -27.19 -3.07
N LYS A 158 16.46 -26.19 -2.95
CA LYS A 158 17.67 -26.05 -3.76
C LYS A 158 18.81 -25.44 -2.95
N ASP A 159 20.01 -25.89 -3.18
CA ASP A 159 21.22 -25.31 -2.62
C ASP A 159 21.83 -24.27 -3.58
N CYS A 160 22.48 -23.27 -3.03
CA CYS A 160 23.10 -22.21 -3.81
C CYS A 160 24.25 -22.74 -4.65
N PRO A 161 24.24 -22.53 -5.98
CA PRO A 161 25.32 -23.03 -6.86
C PRO A 161 26.64 -22.33 -6.63
N HIS A 162 26.68 -21.19 -5.91
CA HIS A 162 27.88 -20.41 -5.68
C HIS A 162 28.55 -20.70 -4.33
N CYS A 163 27.76 -20.90 -3.27
CA CYS A 163 28.31 -21.07 -1.92
C CYS A 163 27.80 -22.32 -1.18
N GLY A 164 26.91 -23.11 -1.79
CA GLY A 164 26.37 -24.32 -1.20
C GLY A 164 25.36 -24.13 -0.06
N ALA A 165 25.04 -22.88 0.32
CA ALA A 165 24.05 -22.60 1.34
C ALA A 165 22.65 -22.94 0.82
N LYS A 166 21.72 -23.33 1.70
CA LYS A 166 20.32 -23.55 1.34
C LYS A 166 19.67 -22.24 0.86
N LEU A 167 19.06 -22.26 -0.29
CA LEU A 167 18.36 -21.13 -0.85
C LEU A 167 16.99 -20.94 -0.18
N ARG A 168 16.66 -19.70 0.15
CA ARG A 168 15.31 -19.31 0.58
C ARG A 168 14.43 -19.15 -0.66
N LYS A 169 13.20 -19.63 -0.56
CA LYS A 169 12.16 -19.51 -1.58
C LYS A 169 11.28 -18.30 -1.27
N ASP A 170 11.07 -17.44 -2.23
CA ASP A 170 10.30 -16.19 -2.07
C ASP A 170 9.29 -16.02 -3.23
#